data_fa379198a30fa98ed93effe15c0f4426
#
_entry.id   fa379198a30fa98ed93effe15c0f4426
#
_cell.length_a   1.000
_cell.length_b   1.000
_cell.length_c   1.000
_cell.angle_alpha   90.00
_cell.angle_beta   90.00
_cell.angle_gamma   90.00
#
_symmetry.space_group_name_H-M   'P 1'
#
loop_
_entity.id
_entity.type
_entity.pdbx_description
1 polymer ?
#
loop_
_entity_poly.entity_id
_entity_poly.type
_entity_poly.pdbx_seq_one_letter_code
_entity_poly.pdbx_strand_id
1 'polypeptide(L)' 'MKKSYKIEVDCANCANLMEEAAGKTEGVASAVVNFMTQKMIVEFNEGADPKTTMKAVLKACKKVEPDCEIEL' A
#
# COMPACT_ATOMS: atom_id res chain seq x y z
N MET A 1 9.66 -9.95 -4.80
CA MET A 1 8.58 -10.69 -4.12
C MET A 1 7.32 -9.84 -4.13
N LYS A 2 6.21 -10.41 -4.51
CA LYS A 2 4.95 -9.70 -4.67
C LYS A 2 3.88 -10.28 -3.73
N LYS A 3 3.17 -9.41 -3.03
CA LYS A 3 2.08 -9.83 -2.15
C LYS A 3 0.87 -8.93 -2.36
N SER A 4 -0.33 -9.48 -2.17
CA SER A 4 -1.54 -8.68 -2.21
C SER A 4 -2.15 -8.58 -0.81
N TYR A 5 -2.74 -7.43 -0.54
CA TYR A 5 -3.35 -7.13 0.76
C TYR A 5 -4.74 -6.58 0.55
N LYS A 6 -5.64 -6.92 1.45
CA LYS A 6 -6.97 -6.36 1.44
C LYS A 6 -6.93 -4.97 2.06
N ILE A 7 -7.58 -4.03 1.42
CA ILE A 7 -7.62 -2.64 1.90
C ILE A 7 -9.05 -2.15 2.00
N GLU A 8 -9.22 -1.05 2.71
CA GLU A 8 -10.49 -0.33 2.75
C GLU A 8 -10.23 1.12 2.41
N VAL A 9 -10.85 1.61 1.34
CA VAL A 9 -10.74 2.98 0.88
C VAL A 9 -12.04 3.39 0.23
N ASP A 10 -12.49 4.62 0.50
CA ASP A 10 -13.82 5.07 0.11
C ASP A 10 -13.90 5.75 -1.25
N CYS A 11 -12.79 6.17 -1.82
CA CYS A 11 -12.84 6.85 -3.11
C CYS A 11 -11.64 6.50 -3.98
N ALA A 12 -11.84 6.61 -5.30
CA ALA A 12 -10.79 6.28 -6.25
C ALA A 12 -9.57 7.20 -6.12
N ASN A 13 -9.81 8.48 -5.84
CA ASN A 13 -8.72 9.42 -5.64
C ASN A 13 -7.88 9.05 -4.42
N CYS A 14 -8.55 8.61 -3.35
CA CYS A 14 -7.88 8.14 -2.14
C CYS A 14 -7.03 6.91 -2.44
N ALA A 15 -7.55 6.01 -3.26
CA ALA A 15 -6.80 4.83 -3.69
C ALA A 15 -5.54 5.22 -4.44
N ASN A 16 -5.62 6.22 -5.30
CA ASN A 16 -4.45 6.72 -6.03
C ASN A 16 -3.42 7.31 -5.09
N LEU A 17 -3.86 8.04 -4.07
CA LEU A 17 -2.95 8.59 -3.07
C LEU A 17 -2.23 7.49 -2.29
N MET A 18 -2.96 6.43 -1.94
CA MET A 18 -2.38 5.28 -1.26
C MET A 18 -1.33 4.60 -2.15
N GLU A 19 -1.65 4.41 -3.42
CA GLU A 19 -0.72 3.80 -4.36
C GLU A 19 0.56 4.62 -4.49
N GLU A 20 0.43 5.93 -4.61
CA GLU A 20 1.58 6.82 -4.70
C GLU A 20 2.42 6.78 -3.42
N ALA A 21 1.77 6.85 -2.27
CA ALA A 21 2.47 6.80 -0.98
C ALA A 21 3.19 5.47 -0.79
N ALA A 22 2.54 4.36 -1.14
CA ALA A 22 3.13 3.03 -1.03
C ALA A 22 4.34 2.90 -1.95
N GLY A 23 4.22 3.40 -3.17
CA GLY A 23 5.32 3.32 -4.15
C GLY A 23 6.55 4.11 -3.76
N LYS A 24 6.39 5.13 -2.91
CA LYS A 24 7.49 5.94 -2.41
C LYS A 24 8.12 5.39 -1.14
N THR A 25 7.52 4.36 -0.56
CA THR A 25 8.02 3.78 0.68
C THR A 25 9.28 2.99 0.42
N GLU A 26 10.29 3.17 1.27
CA GLU A 26 11.54 2.41 1.15
C GLU A 26 11.26 0.91 1.31
N GLY A 27 11.87 0.11 0.45
CA GLY A 27 11.66 -1.33 0.43
C GLY A 27 10.59 -1.78 -0.56
N VAL A 28 9.84 -0.84 -1.13
CA VAL A 28 8.82 -1.14 -2.13
C VAL A 28 9.35 -0.87 -3.52
N ALA A 29 9.34 -1.90 -4.37
CA ALA A 29 9.74 -1.75 -5.77
C ALA A 29 8.60 -1.14 -6.58
N SER A 30 7.38 -1.61 -6.34
CA SER A 30 6.18 -1.04 -6.98
C SER A 30 4.95 -1.36 -6.16
N ALA A 31 3.90 -0.58 -6.33
CA ALA A 31 2.63 -0.81 -5.67
C ALA A 31 1.49 -0.45 -6.61
N VAL A 32 0.46 -1.28 -6.60
CA VAL A 32 -0.75 -1.07 -7.39
C VAL A 32 -1.95 -1.21 -6.45
N VAL A 33 -2.85 -0.23 -6.49
CA VAL A 33 -4.08 -0.28 -5.71
C VAL A 33 -5.25 -0.45 -6.67
N ASN A 34 -6.05 -1.48 -6.45
CA ASN A 34 -7.26 -1.71 -7.22
C ASN A 34 -8.47 -1.31 -6.37
N PHE A 35 -9.05 -0.17 -6.71
CA PHE A 35 -10.21 0.36 -5.98
C PHE A 35 -11.43 -0.55 -6.12
N MET A 36 -11.62 -1.15 -7.28
CA MET A 36 -12.79 -1.99 -7.56
C MET A 36 -12.82 -3.24 -6.69
N THR A 37 -11.65 -3.86 -6.47
CA THR A 37 -11.55 -5.07 -5.65
C THR A 37 -11.11 -4.79 -4.22
N GLN A 38 -10.78 -3.55 -3.91
CA GLN A 38 -10.26 -3.14 -2.61
C GLN A 38 -9.04 -3.98 -2.22
N LYS A 39 -8.09 -4.04 -3.14
CA LYS A 39 -6.84 -4.77 -2.91
C LYS A 39 -5.64 -3.95 -3.31
N MET A 40 -4.55 -4.14 -2.58
CA MET A 40 -3.27 -3.52 -2.88
C MET A 40 -2.25 -4.62 -3.18
N ILE A 41 -1.59 -4.51 -4.32
CA ILE A 41 -0.53 -5.44 -4.69
C ILE A 41 0.79 -4.70 -4.55
N VAL A 42 1.67 -5.23 -3.69
CA VAL A 42 2.96 -4.61 -3.42
C VAL A 42 4.08 -5.55 -3.85
N GLU A 43 4.98 -5.01 -4.66
CA GLU A 43 6.20 -5.72 -5.02
C GLU A 43 7.34 -5.17 -4.17
N PHE A 44 8.02 -6.04 -3.45
CA PHE A 44 9.08 -5.66 -2.53
C PHE A 44 10.44 -5.76 -3.21
N ASN A 45 11.36 -4.87 -2.81
CA ASN A 45 12.75 -4.94 -3.25
C ASN A 45 13.39 -6.20 -2.69
N GLU A 46 14.40 -6.68 -3.38
CA GLU A 46 15.17 -7.83 -2.92
C GLU A 46 15.78 -7.54 -1.55
N GLY A 47 15.57 -8.46 -0.62
CA GLY A 47 16.06 -8.31 0.75
C GLY A 47 15.15 -7.52 1.67
N ALA A 48 14.07 -6.93 1.16
CA ALA A 48 13.11 -6.20 2.01
C ALA A 48 12.25 -7.18 2.80
N ASP A 49 11.99 -6.83 4.06
CA ASP A 49 11.10 -7.61 4.91
C ASP A 49 9.66 -7.15 4.68
N PRO A 50 8.78 -8.01 4.16
CA PRO A 50 7.39 -7.62 3.88
C PRO A 50 6.68 -7.06 5.10
N LYS A 51 6.86 -7.64 6.27
CA LYS A 51 6.17 -7.17 7.48
C LYS A 51 6.59 -5.75 7.85
N THR A 52 7.89 -5.51 7.91
CA THR A 52 8.43 -4.21 8.26
C THR A 52 8.07 -3.19 7.20
N THR A 53 8.22 -3.56 5.93
CA THR A 53 7.92 -2.68 4.81
C THR A 53 6.45 -2.30 4.79
N MET A 54 5.54 -3.26 5.04
CA MET A 54 4.11 -2.97 5.03
C MET A 54 3.69 -2.09 6.20
N LYS A 55 4.36 -2.18 7.33
CA LYS A 55 4.10 -1.24 8.42
C LYS A 55 4.42 0.19 8.00
N ALA A 56 5.52 0.37 7.29
CA ALA A 56 5.90 1.67 6.75
C ALA A 56 4.92 2.14 5.67
N VAL A 57 4.45 1.22 4.81
CA VAL A 57 3.45 1.52 3.79
C VAL A 57 2.14 1.98 4.44
N LEU A 58 1.68 1.26 5.46
CA LEU A 58 0.45 1.63 6.16
C LEU A 58 0.58 3.03 6.78
N LYS A 59 1.70 3.31 7.40
CA LYS A 59 1.96 4.61 8.00
C LYS A 59 1.95 5.72 6.94
N ALA A 60 2.61 5.47 5.81
CA ALA A 60 2.64 6.44 4.70
C ALA A 60 1.26 6.67 4.12
N CYS A 61 0.48 5.61 3.95
CA CYS A 61 -0.88 5.71 3.43
C CYS A 61 -1.78 6.51 4.39
N LYS A 62 -1.64 6.29 5.69
CA LYS A 62 -2.45 7.02 6.67
C LYS A 62 -2.10 8.49 6.77
N LYS A 63 -0.90 8.87 6.35
CA LYS A 63 -0.52 10.29 6.28
C LYS A 63 -1.28 11.02 5.19
N VAL A 64 -1.53 10.37 4.05
CA VAL A 64 -2.22 10.99 2.92
C VAL A 64 -3.72 10.73 2.97
N GLU A 65 -4.13 9.64 3.60
CA GLU A 65 -5.54 9.27 3.74
C GLU A 65 -5.76 8.60 5.10
N PRO A 66 -6.05 9.38 6.16
CA PRO A 66 -6.21 8.82 7.51
C PRO A 66 -7.30 7.77 7.65
N ASP A 67 -8.29 7.78 6.76
CA ASP A 67 -9.41 6.85 6.81
C ASP A 67 -9.13 5.51 6.12
N CYS A 68 -7.98 5.36 5.49
CA CYS A 68 -7.66 4.11 4.81
C CYS A 68 -7.25 3.02 5.80
N GLU A 69 -7.48 1.78 5.40
CA GLU A 69 -7.06 0.61 6.17
C GLU A 69 -6.37 -0.38 5.26
N ILE A 70 -5.36 -1.05 5.77
CA ILE A 70 -4.68 -2.14 5.08
C ILE A 70 -4.66 -3.32 6.03
N GLU A 71 -5.19 -4.44 5.58
CA GLU A 71 -5.18 -5.67 6.38
C GLU A 71 -3.82 -6.34 6.25
N LEU A 72 -3.09 -6.38 7.33
CA LEU A 72 -1.73 -6.94 7.37
C LEU A 72 -1.70 -8.33 8.00
#